data_c65f2bb882307edf9898215d6f6ddb87
#
_entry.id   c65f2bb882307edf9898215d6f6ddb87
#
_cell.length_a   1.000
_cell.length_b   1.000
_cell.length_c   1.000
_cell.angle_alpha   90.00
_cell.angle_beta   90.00
_cell.angle_gamma   90.00
#
_symmetry.space_group_name_H-M   'P 1'
#
loop_
_entity.id
_entity.type
_entity.pdbx_description
1 polymer ?
#
loop_
_entity_poly.entity_id
_entity_poly.type
_entity_poly.pdbx_seq_one_letter_code
_entity_poly.pdbx_strand_id
1 'polypeptide(L)'
;MVEVELKFQIPAARRTALLKALDPKKSQQILLQAKYYDTADRQLAQHGIALRQRLEGSRWVQTLKAAGKSHIERFEHNHDLGELEYSPELDLSIYKQSAEAQTLLNRALGDQFDQLQLQFETDIARTLRVIEYENTSIEVSLDIGCIRTPHAEQEV
;
A
#
# COMPACT_ATOMS: atom_id res chain seq x y z
N MET A 1 -18.60 6.64 6.50
CA MET A 1 -17.91 6.13 7.71
C MET A 1 -16.60 6.90 7.86
N VAL A 2 -16.31 7.40 9.04
CA VAL A 2 -15.01 8.05 9.32
C VAL A 2 -14.10 7.00 9.93
N GLU A 3 -13.00 6.68 9.26
CA GLU A 3 -11.93 5.85 9.80
C GLU A 3 -10.92 6.75 10.50
N VAL A 4 -10.60 6.43 11.76
CA VAL A 4 -9.55 7.10 12.52
C VAL A 4 -8.37 6.17 12.62
N GLU A 5 -7.23 6.56 12.05
CA GLU A 5 -5.98 5.80 12.07
C GLU A 5 -4.91 6.57 12.84
N LEU A 6 -4.24 5.88 13.78
CA LEU A 6 -3.07 6.37 14.48
C LEU A 6 -1.87 5.49 14.14
N LYS A 7 -0.75 6.11 13.76
CA LYS A 7 0.50 5.42 13.43
C LYS A 7 1.59 5.74 14.44
N PHE A 8 2.26 4.70 14.90
CA PHE A 8 3.35 4.80 15.86
C PHE A 8 4.59 4.07 15.33
N GLN A 9 5.73 4.67 15.50
CA GLN A 9 7.00 3.98 15.30
C GLN A 9 7.38 3.25 16.60
N ILE A 10 7.62 1.94 16.50
CA ILE A 10 7.94 1.10 17.65
C ILE A 10 9.46 0.91 17.71
N PRO A 11 10.13 1.30 18.82
CA PRO A 11 11.53 0.99 19.00
C PRO A 11 11.80 -0.52 18.95
N ALA A 12 12.90 -0.92 18.32
CA ALA A 12 13.25 -2.34 18.16
C ALA A 12 13.23 -3.11 19.49
N ALA A 13 13.68 -2.51 20.58
CA ALA A 13 13.67 -3.11 21.92
C ALA A 13 12.26 -3.40 22.47
N ARG A 14 11.20 -2.83 21.91
CA ARG A 14 9.81 -3.02 22.33
C ARG A 14 9.03 -4.00 21.44
N ARG A 15 9.57 -4.40 20.31
CA ARG A 15 8.88 -5.25 19.33
C ARG A 15 8.44 -6.60 19.94
N THR A 16 9.31 -7.27 20.65
CA THR A 16 9.01 -8.59 21.29
C THR A 16 7.89 -8.46 22.34
N ALA A 17 7.92 -7.44 23.17
CA ALA A 17 6.88 -7.20 24.18
C ALA A 17 5.52 -6.93 23.53
N LEU A 18 5.50 -6.15 22.45
CA LEU A 18 4.28 -5.83 21.72
C LEU A 18 3.72 -7.07 21.00
N LEU A 19 4.56 -7.86 20.34
CA LEU A 19 4.14 -9.12 19.73
C LEU A 19 3.50 -10.07 20.74
N LYS A 20 4.09 -10.16 21.95
CA LYS A 20 3.52 -10.96 23.05
C LYS A 20 2.17 -10.40 23.50
N ALA A 21 2.04 -9.08 23.61
CA ALA A 21 0.80 -8.43 24.02
C ALA A 21 -0.32 -8.59 22.98
N LEU A 22 0.02 -8.65 21.68
CA LEU A 22 -0.93 -8.93 20.61
C LEU A 22 -1.47 -10.36 20.64
N ASP A 23 -0.85 -11.25 21.39
CA ASP A 23 -1.22 -12.66 21.53
C ASP A 23 -1.31 -13.40 20.17
N PRO A 24 -0.27 -14.14 19.77
CA PRO A 24 -0.23 -14.84 18.48
C PRO A 24 -1.40 -15.79 18.23
N LYS A 25 -2.03 -16.30 19.30
CA LYS A 25 -3.18 -17.20 19.21
C LYS A 25 -4.48 -16.47 18.87
N LYS A 26 -4.54 -15.15 19.11
CA LYS A 26 -5.70 -14.29 18.89
C LYS A 26 -5.49 -13.30 17.74
N SER A 27 -4.33 -13.32 17.12
CA SER A 27 -3.99 -12.45 15.99
C SER A 27 -3.87 -13.23 14.70
N GLN A 28 -4.06 -12.51 13.59
CA GLN A 28 -3.86 -13.01 12.25
C GLN A 28 -2.50 -12.55 11.73
N GLN A 29 -1.78 -13.46 11.08
CA GLN A 29 -0.54 -13.16 10.38
C GLN A 29 -0.84 -12.97 8.89
N ILE A 30 -0.43 -11.83 8.34
CA ILE A 30 -0.65 -11.48 6.94
C ILE A 30 0.69 -11.07 6.34
N LEU A 31 1.06 -11.67 5.20
CA LEU A 31 2.20 -11.25 4.42
C LEU A 31 1.74 -10.24 3.38
N LEU A 32 2.33 -9.05 3.38
CA LEU A 32 2.04 -7.97 2.46
C LEU A 32 3.29 -7.66 1.63
N GLN A 33 3.21 -7.90 0.33
CA GLN A 33 4.25 -7.51 -0.62
C GLN A 33 3.69 -6.46 -1.54
N ALA A 34 4.39 -5.34 -1.69
CA ALA A 34 3.93 -4.27 -2.55
C ALA A 34 5.06 -3.72 -3.42
N LYS A 35 4.69 -3.33 -4.64
CA LYS A 35 5.54 -2.68 -5.62
C LYS A 35 4.97 -1.32 -5.95
N TYR A 36 5.80 -0.29 -5.87
CA TYR A 36 5.42 1.10 -6.14
C TYR A 36 6.11 1.59 -7.40
N TYR A 37 5.33 2.19 -8.28
CA TYR A 37 5.76 2.64 -9.60
C TYR A 37 5.65 4.15 -9.73
N ASP A 38 6.64 4.75 -10.36
CA ASP A 38 6.65 6.16 -10.73
C ASP A 38 7.68 6.37 -11.84
N THR A 39 7.73 7.56 -12.40
CA THR A 39 8.85 7.99 -13.24
C THR A 39 10.10 8.25 -12.40
N ALA A 40 11.28 8.25 -13.02
CA ALA A 40 12.53 8.53 -12.32
C ALA A 40 12.55 9.88 -11.59
N ASP A 41 11.88 10.88 -12.16
CA ASP A 41 11.70 12.21 -11.59
C ASP A 41 10.43 12.36 -10.72
N ARG A 42 9.76 11.23 -10.40
CA ARG A 42 8.64 11.14 -9.47
C ARG A 42 7.42 12.00 -9.85
N GLN A 43 7.04 11.98 -11.11
CA GLN A 43 5.91 12.77 -11.60
C GLN A 43 4.57 12.42 -10.94
N LEU A 44 4.31 11.13 -10.66
CA LEU A 44 3.09 10.74 -9.92
C LEU A 44 3.10 11.33 -8.51
N ALA A 45 4.19 11.15 -7.77
CA ALA A 45 4.30 11.66 -6.40
C ALA A 45 4.19 13.19 -6.33
N GLN A 46 4.75 13.92 -7.29
CA GLN A 46 4.64 15.38 -7.39
C GLN A 46 3.19 15.84 -7.58
N HIS A 47 2.34 15.00 -8.16
CA HIS A 47 0.90 15.26 -8.34
C HIS A 47 0.03 14.61 -7.25
N GLY A 48 0.65 14.12 -6.16
CA GLY A 48 -0.07 13.48 -5.07
C GLY A 48 -0.70 12.13 -5.45
N ILE A 49 -0.13 11.43 -6.43
CA ILE A 49 -0.61 10.15 -6.94
C ILE A 49 0.35 9.04 -6.50
N ALA A 50 -0.21 7.90 -6.11
CA ALA A 50 0.52 6.66 -5.86
C ALA A 50 -0.05 5.53 -6.72
N LEU A 51 0.83 4.83 -7.42
CA LEU A 51 0.51 3.66 -8.24
C LEU A 51 1.21 2.43 -7.64
N ARG A 52 0.43 1.43 -7.26
CA ARG A 52 0.90 0.28 -6.49
C ARG A 52 0.29 -1.02 -7.00
N GLN A 53 1.09 -2.08 -7.00
CA GLN A 53 0.60 -3.46 -7.00
C GLN A 53 0.90 -4.10 -5.66
N ARG A 54 -0.06 -4.78 -5.06
CA ARG A 54 0.09 -5.42 -3.75
C ARG A 54 -0.46 -6.83 -3.77
N LEU A 55 0.30 -7.76 -3.18
CA LEU A 55 -0.16 -9.09 -2.86
C LEU A 55 -0.93 -9.03 -1.53
N GLU A 56 -2.19 -9.41 -1.59
CA GLU A 56 -3.09 -9.52 -0.44
C GLU A 56 -3.54 -10.97 -0.30
N GLY A 57 -2.89 -11.71 0.61
CA GLY A 57 -3.07 -13.15 0.69
C GLY A 57 -2.51 -13.85 -0.56
N SER A 58 -3.39 -14.37 -1.42
CA SER A 58 -3.02 -15.01 -2.69
C SER A 58 -3.32 -14.16 -3.94
N ARG A 59 -3.93 -12.99 -3.76
CA ARG A 59 -4.42 -12.15 -4.87
C ARG A 59 -3.60 -10.88 -5.02
N TRP A 60 -3.32 -10.53 -6.26
CA TRP A 60 -2.69 -9.26 -6.61
C TRP A 60 -3.74 -8.20 -6.88
N VAL A 61 -3.54 -7.02 -6.30
CA VAL A 61 -4.41 -5.85 -6.49
C VAL A 61 -3.57 -4.68 -6.96
N GLN A 62 -3.96 -4.08 -8.08
CA GLN A 62 -3.37 -2.85 -8.58
C GLN A 62 -4.21 -1.65 -8.13
N THR A 63 -3.58 -0.69 -7.48
CA THR A 63 -4.24 0.47 -6.88
C THR A 63 -3.66 1.75 -7.40
N LEU A 64 -4.52 2.66 -7.82
CA LEU A 64 -4.22 4.06 -8.08
C LEU A 64 -4.87 4.90 -6.98
N LYS A 65 -4.08 5.62 -6.22
CA LYS A 65 -4.54 6.56 -5.19
C LYS A 65 -4.15 7.97 -5.56
N ALA A 66 -5.03 8.92 -5.32
CA ALA A 66 -4.72 10.33 -5.48
C ALA A 66 -5.23 11.14 -4.29
N ALA A 67 -4.44 12.12 -3.86
CA ALA A 67 -4.88 13.11 -2.89
C ALA A 67 -6.02 13.93 -3.50
N GLY A 68 -7.14 14.05 -2.77
CA GLY A 68 -8.25 14.89 -3.15
C GLY A 68 -8.06 16.35 -2.77
N LYS A 69 -9.08 17.17 -3.05
CA LYS A 69 -9.09 18.60 -2.73
C LYS A 69 -9.18 18.90 -1.22
N SER A 70 -9.51 17.89 -0.41
CA SER A 70 -9.57 17.99 1.04
C SER A 70 -8.80 16.84 1.68
N HIS A 71 -8.49 16.95 2.97
CA HIS A 71 -7.84 15.86 3.73
C HIS A 71 -8.71 14.60 3.86
N ILE A 72 -9.98 14.68 3.52
CA ILE A 72 -10.98 13.62 3.69
C ILE A 72 -11.31 12.94 2.36
N GLU A 73 -11.27 13.68 1.25
CA GLU A 73 -11.56 13.15 -0.08
C GLU A 73 -10.30 12.60 -0.74
N ARG A 74 -10.28 11.29 -0.99
CA ARG A 74 -9.22 10.61 -1.74
C ARG A 74 -9.83 9.82 -2.87
N PHE A 75 -9.25 9.95 -4.05
CA PHE A 75 -9.55 9.05 -5.15
C PHE A 75 -8.81 7.73 -4.92
N GLU A 76 -9.51 6.62 -5.03
CA GLU A 76 -8.92 5.29 -4.99
C GLU A 76 -9.59 4.41 -6.03
N HIS A 77 -8.78 3.81 -6.89
CA HIS A 77 -9.21 2.82 -7.86
C HIS A 77 -8.44 1.53 -7.63
N ASN A 78 -9.13 0.51 -7.19
CA ASN A 78 -8.60 -0.83 -6.96
C ASN A 78 -9.03 -1.75 -8.08
N HIS A 79 -8.09 -2.50 -8.64
CA HIS A 79 -8.36 -3.52 -9.63
C HIS A 79 -7.74 -4.84 -9.20
N ASP A 80 -8.59 -5.86 -9.07
CA ASP A 80 -8.17 -7.21 -8.74
C ASP A 80 -7.57 -7.89 -9.98
N LEU A 81 -6.30 -8.22 -9.90
CA LEU A 81 -5.56 -8.93 -10.95
C LEU A 81 -5.67 -10.46 -10.83
N GLY A 82 -6.29 -10.95 -9.75
CA GLY A 82 -6.49 -12.36 -9.49
C GLY A 82 -5.36 -13.04 -8.74
N GLU A 83 -5.46 -14.35 -8.65
CA GLU A 83 -4.44 -15.21 -8.07
C GLU A 83 -3.39 -15.52 -9.13
N LEU A 84 -2.18 -15.04 -8.93
CA LEU A 84 -1.06 -15.20 -9.84
C LEU A 84 0.13 -15.78 -9.11
N GLU A 85 0.79 -16.75 -9.73
CA GLU A 85 2.00 -17.37 -9.19
C GLU A 85 3.17 -16.39 -9.10
N TYR A 86 3.20 -15.44 -10.01
CA TYR A 86 4.24 -14.41 -10.07
C TYR A 86 3.65 -13.02 -9.98
N SER A 87 4.47 -12.06 -9.56
CA SER A 87 4.10 -10.65 -9.59
C SER A 87 3.76 -10.22 -11.03
N PRO A 88 2.55 -9.66 -11.25
CA PRO A 88 2.14 -9.23 -12.58
C PRO A 88 2.94 -8.03 -13.07
N GLU A 89 3.00 -7.86 -14.37
CA GLU A 89 3.45 -6.61 -14.95
C GLU A 89 2.43 -5.50 -14.70
N LEU A 90 2.91 -4.25 -14.70
CA LEU A 90 2.06 -3.09 -14.55
C LEU A 90 1.10 -2.97 -15.75
N ASP A 91 -0.19 -2.96 -15.49
CA ASP A 91 -1.21 -2.82 -16.53
C ASP A 91 -1.95 -1.48 -16.40
N LEU A 92 -1.67 -0.57 -17.31
CA LEU A 92 -2.33 0.73 -17.37
C LEU A 92 -3.64 0.70 -18.15
N SER A 93 -3.90 -0.39 -18.90
CA SER A 93 -5.13 -0.53 -19.69
C SER A 93 -6.39 -0.60 -18.84
N ILE A 94 -6.26 -1.05 -17.59
CA ILE A 94 -7.37 -1.13 -16.62
C ILE A 94 -8.00 0.25 -16.32
N TYR A 95 -7.25 1.33 -16.52
CA TYR A 95 -7.75 2.69 -16.26
C TYR A 95 -8.49 3.31 -17.43
N LYS A 96 -8.52 2.64 -18.61
CA LYS A 96 -9.24 3.14 -19.81
C LYS A 96 -10.74 3.31 -19.59
N GLN A 97 -11.31 2.59 -18.63
CA GLN A 97 -12.74 2.65 -18.31
C GLN A 97 -13.06 3.69 -17.21
N SER A 98 -12.05 4.29 -16.59
CA SER A 98 -12.22 5.32 -15.56
C SER A 98 -11.75 6.67 -16.09
N ALA A 99 -12.69 7.54 -16.43
CA ALA A 99 -12.37 8.89 -16.92
C ALA A 99 -11.57 9.70 -15.88
N GLU A 100 -11.85 9.52 -14.59
CA GLU A 100 -11.13 10.19 -13.51
C GLU A 100 -9.69 9.68 -13.40
N ALA A 101 -9.47 8.35 -13.44
CA ALA A 101 -8.13 7.78 -13.42
C ALA A 101 -7.30 8.24 -14.63
N GLN A 102 -7.90 8.26 -15.83
CA GLN A 102 -7.24 8.76 -17.03
C GLN A 102 -6.85 10.23 -16.91
N THR A 103 -7.75 11.07 -16.40
CA THR A 103 -7.48 12.49 -16.19
C THR A 103 -6.31 12.70 -15.23
N LEU A 104 -6.29 11.98 -14.12
CA LEU A 104 -5.20 12.06 -13.14
C LEU A 104 -3.86 11.62 -13.73
N LEU A 105 -3.84 10.49 -14.42
CA LEU A 105 -2.62 9.95 -15.04
C LEU A 105 -2.11 10.85 -16.18
N ASN A 106 -2.98 11.31 -17.06
CA ASN A 106 -2.61 12.21 -18.14
C ASN A 106 -2.05 13.53 -17.62
N ARG A 107 -2.63 14.08 -16.56
CA ARG A 107 -2.16 15.30 -15.92
C ARG A 107 -0.76 15.15 -15.32
N ALA A 108 -0.50 14.00 -14.69
CA ALA A 108 0.78 13.73 -14.04
C ALA A 108 1.88 13.32 -15.02
N LEU A 109 1.56 12.46 -15.98
CA LEU A 109 2.55 11.80 -16.83
C LEU A 109 2.69 12.46 -18.21
N GLY A 110 1.62 13.09 -18.75
CA GLY A 110 1.64 13.62 -20.12
C GLY A 110 1.96 12.53 -21.14
N ASP A 111 3.14 12.61 -21.75
CA ASP A 111 3.68 11.63 -22.70
C ASP A 111 4.66 10.61 -22.08
N GLN A 112 4.79 10.62 -20.74
CA GLN A 112 5.78 9.80 -20.00
C GLN A 112 5.21 8.48 -19.46
N PHE A 113 4.15 7.93 -20.03
CA PHE A 113 3.56 6.66 -19.59
C PHE A 113 4.55 5.48 -19.70
N ASP A 114 5.40 5.48 -20.70
CA ASP A 114 6.46 4.51 -20.94
C ASP A 114 7.69 4.69 -20.02
N GLN A 115 7.74 5.78 -19.26
CA GLN A 115 8.80 6.07 -18.29
C GLN A 115 8.50 5.53 -16.89
N LEU A 116 7.32 4.94 -16.67
CA LEU A 116 6.99 4.30 -15.41
C LEU A 116 7.90 3.11 -15.13
N GLN A 117 8.48 3.08 -13.96
CA GLN A 117 9.39 2.03 -13.50
C GLN A 117 9.18 1.73 -12.03
N LEU A 118 9.62 0.57 -11.60
CA LEU A 118 9.63 0.20 -10.18
C LEU A 118 10.55 1.13 -9.41
N GLN A 119 10.01 1.82 -8.40
CA GLN A 119 10.78 2.72 -7.53
C GLN A 119 11.23 2.01 -6.26
N PHE A 120 10.33 1.31 -5.61
CA PHE A 120 10.63 0.54 -4.42
C PHE A 120 9.60 -0.57 -4.19
N GLU A 121 10.00 -1.53 -3.38
CA GLU A 121 9.16 -2.64 -2.91
C GLU A 121 9.08 -2.62 -1.40
N THR A 122 7.96 -3.07 -0.86
CA THR A 122 7.82 -3.36 0.57
C THR A 122 7.52 -4.83 0.76
N ASP A 123 8.11 -5.42 1.79
CA ASP A 123 7.88 -6.80 2.20
C ASP A 123 7.63 -6.79 3.71
N ILE A 124 6.36 -6.93 4.08
CA ILE A 124 5.87 -6.66 5.44
C ILE A 124 5.16 -7.89 5.98
N ALA A 125 5.58 -8.35 7.14
CA ALA A 125 4.81 -9.28 7.98
C ALA A 125 3.92 -8.47 8.92
N ARG A 126 2.61 -8.53 8.71
CA ARG A 126 1.61 -7.87 9.53
C ARG A 126 1.03 -8.81 10.55
N THR A 127 1.07 -8.44 11.81
CA THR A 127 0.30 -9.07 12.89
C THR A 127 -0.90 -8.20 13.18
N LEU A 128 -2.09 -8.72 12.92
CA LEU A 128 -3.36 -8.01 13.04
C LEU A 128 -4.20 -8.61 14.15
N ARG A 129 -4.72 -7.79 15.03
CA ARG A 129 -5.66 -8.17 16.07
C ARG A 129 -6.79 -7.17 16.17
N VAL A 130 -8.02 -7.67 16.26
CA VAL A 130 -9.22 -6.88 16.57
C VAL A 130 -9.49 -6.98 18.07
N ILE A 131 -9.64 -5.84 18.71
CA ILE A 131 -9.93 -5.73 20.15
C ILE A 131 -11.27 -5.01 20.30
N GLU A 132 -12.20 -5.64 21.03
CA GLU A 132 -13.45 -5.00 21.38
C GLU A 132 -13.28 -4.26 22.72
N TYR A 133 -13.61 -2.98 22.72
CA TYR A 133 -13.55 -2.14 23.90
C TYR A 133 -14.76 -1.20 23.94
N GLU A 134 -15.57 -1.28 24.99
CA GLU A 134 -16.72 -0.41 25.23
C GLU A 134 -17.63 -0.18 24.00
N ASN A 135 -18.07 -1.25 23.34
CA ASN A 135 -18.87 -1.22 22.11
C ASN A 135 -18.16 -0.64 20.87
N THR A 136 -16.85 -0.53 20.93
CA THR A 136 -16.02 -0.09 19.81
C THR A 136 -15.04 -1.20 19.41
N SER A 137 -14.92 -1.44 18.12
CA SER A 137 -13.93 -2.37 17.57
C SER A 137 -12.66 -1.58 17.21
N ILE A 138 -11.52 -2.02 17.75
CA ILE A 138 -10.22 -1.42 17.48
C ILE A 138 -9.37 -2.45 16.75
N GLU A 139 -8.93 -2.13 15.54
CA GLU A 139 -7.96 -2.92 14.81
C GLU A 139 -6.55 -2.46 15.15
N VAL A 140 -5.73 -3.37 15.64
CA VAL A 140 -4.31 -3.13 15.93
C VAL A 140 -3.48 -3.93 14.95
N SER A 141 -2.66 -3.24 14.17
CA SER A 141 -1.72 -3.85 13.22
C SER A 141 -0.29 -3.52 13.60
N LEU A 142 0.54 -4.56 13.74
CA LEU A 142 1.99 -4.41 13.86
C LEU A 142 2.64 -4.88 12.57
N ASP A 143 3.33 -3.96 11.90
CA ASP A 143 4.04 -4.20 10.66
C ASP A 143 5.54 -4.27 10.92
N ILE A 144 6.17 -5.37 10.51
CA ILE A 144 7.61 -5.57 10.58
C ILE A 144 8.09 -6.09 9.22
N GLY A 145 9.11 -5.48 8.67
CA GLY A 145 9.64 -5.91 7.39
C GLY A 145 10.71 -4.99 6.84
N CYS A 146 10.73 -4.83 5.54
CA CYS A 146 11.73 -3.99 4.87
C CYS A 146 11.15 -3.23 3.68
N ILE A 147 11.83 -2.15 3.34
CA ILE A 147 11.65 -1.38 2.10
C ILE A 147 12.91 -1.59 1.28
N ARG A 148 12.73 -2.01 0.02
CA ARG A 148 13.83 -2.19 -0.93
C ARG A 148 13.71 -1.23 -2.08
N THR A 149 14.83 -0.62 -2.43
CA THR A 149 15.03 0.09 -3.69
C THR A 149 16.05 -0.67 -4.55
N PRO A 150 16.26 -0.33 -5.81
CA PRO A 150 17.34 -0.93 -6.61
C PRO A 150 18.74 -0.81 -5.98
N HIS A 151 18.93 0.11 -5.03
CA HIS A 151 20.24 0.45 -4.46
C HIS A 151 20.35 0.28 -2.94
N ALA A 152 19.24 0.04 -2.22
CA ALA A 152 19.24 -0.01 -0.76
C ALA A 152 18.10 -0.85 -0.21
N GLU A 153 18.29 -1.36 1.01
CA GLU A 153 17.26 -2.01 1.82
C GLU A 153 17.25 -1.38 3.21
N GLN A 154 16.05 -1.14 3.75
CA GLN A 154 15.84 -0.61 5.09
C GLN A 154 14.79 -1.43 5.83
N GLU A 155 15.10 -1.85 7.05
CA GLU A 155 14.14 -2.47 7.96
C GLU A 155 13.14 -1.42 8.49
N VAL A 156 11.90 -1.84 8.66
CA VAL A 156 10.79 -1.04 9.20
C VAL A 156 9.96 -1.85 10.17
#